data_67932b4d105eb859c79dece0889d5091
#
_entry.id   67932b4d105eb859c79dece0889d5091
#
_cell.length_a   1.000
_cell.length_b   1.000
_cell.length_c   1.000
_cell.angle_alpha   90.00
_cell.angle_beta   90.00
_cell.angle_gamma   90.00
#
_symmetry.space_group_name_H-M   'P 1'
#
loop_
_entity.id
_entity.type
_entity.pdbx_description
1 polymer ?
#
loop_
_entity_poly.entity_id
_entity_poly.type
_entity_poly.pdbx_seq_one_letter_code
_entity_poly.pdbx_strand_id
1 'polypeptide(L)'
;IIVLFIAIAIWQMVKIFDLAQVGTSNSQVADDSDNNLNGYLMIGFLIFIYVITIVCFVKYGDLPLMSNSASEHGPGLDNLMVITMVLIFVVQTITQYLLHYYAFKYRGKEGKKALYFADNNTLEAIWTIIPVIVLAGLIIYGLFTWNAIMNVSEDDEGTIVVELYAQQFNWKARYAGSDNTLGMANVRLINLDNANILGVDESDPNAQDDVITTELHLPVGTPVLFKMRSQDVLHSAYMPHFRAQMNCVPGMTTQFGFTPTVTTAEMRQT
;
A
#
# COMPACT_ATOMS: atom_id res chain seq x y z
N ILE A 1 -5.37 28.33 0.86
CA ILE A 1 -5.81 27.25 1.76
C ILE A 1 -4.79 27.07 2.89
N ILE A 2 -3.50 26.80 2.63
CA ILE A 2 -2.45 26.59 3.65
C ILE A 2 -2.35 27.81 4.61
N VAL A 3 -2.33 29.03 4.07
CA VAL A 3 -2.30 30.27 4.88
C VAL A 3 -3.52 30.39 5.80
N LEU A 4 -4.70 29.98 5.34
CA LEU A 4 -5.91 29.97 6.15
C LEU A 4 -5.81 28.95 7.30
N PHE A 5 -5.30 27.76 7.04
CA PHE A 5 -5.07 26.75 8.09
C PHE A 5 -4.03 27.20 9.12
N ILE A 6 -2.95 27.82 8.67
CA ILE A 6 -1.94 28.40 9.57
C ILE A 6 -2.57 29.51 10.44
N ALA A 7 -3.37 30.39 9.85
CA ALA A 7 -4.07 31.45 10.59
C ALA A 7 -5.05 30.88 11.61
N ILE A 8 -5.83 29.87 11.26
CA ILE A 8 -6.74 29.16 12.19
C ILE A 8 -5.95 28.47 13.31
N ALA A 9 -4.85 27.80 12.99
CA ALA A 9 -4.02 27.12 13.98
C ALA A 9 -3.37 28.11 14.95
N ILE A 10 -2.87 29.25 14.46
CA ILE A 10 -2.32 30.33 15.31
C ILE A 10 -3.41 30.89 16.19
N TRP A 11 -4.59 31.20 15.66
CA TRP A 11 -5.71 31.70 16.42
C TRP A 11 -6.15 30.73 17.52
N GLN A 12 -6.25 29.44 17.23
CA GLN A 12 -6.53 28.39 18.22
C GLN A 12 -5.42 28.29 19.28
N MET A 13 -4.15 28.38 18.90
CA MET A 13 -3.04 28.43 19.85
C MET A 13 -3.13 29.64 20.79
N VAL A 14 -3.39 30.82 20.26
CA VAL A 14 -3.55 32.03 21.06
C VAL A 14 -4.70 31.85 22.07
N LYS A 15 -5.86 31.35 21.65
CA LYS A 15 -6.98 31.04 22.56
C LYS A 15 -6.60 30.03 23.65
N ILE A 16 -5.84 28.97 23.30
CA ILE A 16 -5.35 27.99 24.28
C ILE A 16 -4.40 28.64 25.29
N PHE A 17 -3.49 29.51 24.82
CA PHE A 17 -2.59 30.25 25.71
C PHE A 17 -3.34 31.24 26.62
N ASP A 18 -4.32 31.95 26.09
CA ASP A 18 -5.17 32.86 26.90
C ASP A 18 -5.93 32.07 28.00
N LEU A 19 -6.51 30.92 27.67
CA LEU A 19 -7.16 30.03 28.62
C LEU A 19 -6.19 29.44 29.65
N ALA A 20 -4.95 29.14 29.26
CA ALA A 20 -3.91 28.66 30.17
C ALA A 20 -3.37 29.73 31.11
N GLN A 21 -3.38 31.00 30.70
CA GLN A 21 -2.94 32.13 31.56
C GLN A 21 -4.02 32.59 32.55
N VAL A 22 -5.30 32.38 32.25
CA VAL A 22 -6.43 32.71 33.16
C VAL A 22 -6.53 31.71 34.33
N GLY A 23 -5.71 30.68 34.35
CA GLY A 23 -5.73 29.64 35.38
C GLY A 23 -5.10 30.07 36.69
N THR A 24 -5.86 30.65 37.60
CA THR A 24 -5.77 30.35 39.04
C THR A 24 -6.97 30.80 39.88
N SER A 25 -7.92 31.57 39.39
CA SER A 25 -9.06 31.94 40.24
C SER A 25 -10.44 32.04 39.61
N ASN A 26 -10.57 31.95 38.29
CA ASN A 26 -11.89 31.81 37.64
C ASN A 26 -11.69 30.84 36.46
N SER A 27 -12.08 29.60 36.62
CA SER A 27 -12.23 28.66 35.50
C SER A 27 -13.31 29.22 34.57
N GLN A 28 -12.94 29.98 33.55
CA GLN A 28 -13.85 30.27 32.46
C GLN A 28 -14.14 28.94 31.75
N VAL A 29 -15.22 28.35 32.13
CA VAL A 29 -15.81 27.26 31.36
C VAL A 29 -16.15 27.84 29.99
N ALA A 30 -15.81 27.12 28.90
CA ALA A 30 -16.15 27.54 27.54
C ALA A 30 -17.63 27.95 27.50
N ASP A 31 -17.92 29.14 26.98
CA ASP A 31 -19.27 29.63 26.87
C ASP A 31 -20.04 29.03 25.68
N ASP A 32 -21.31 29.35 25.56
CA ASP A 32 -22.15 28.85 24.46
C ASP A 32 -21.66 29.32 23.09
N SER A 33 -20.99 30.46 23.00
CA SER A 33 -20.41 30.97 21.76
C SER A 33 -19.24 30.12 21.31
N ASP A 34 -18.33 29.80 22.22
CA ASP A 34 -17.18 28.95 21.95
C ASP A 34 -17.61 27.52 21.53
N ASN A 35 -18.60 26.97 22.25
CA ASN A 35 -19.16 25.66 21.95
C ASN A 35 -19.88 25.62 20.58
N ASN A 36 -20.62 26.69 20.24
CA ASN A 36 -21.25 26.82 18.93
C ASN A 36 -20.21 26.96 17.83
N LEU A 37 -19.19 27.80 17.99
CA LEU A 37 -18.11 27.96 17.01
C LEU A 37 -17.40 26.61 16.74
N ASN A 38 -17.00 25.90 17.78
CA ASN A 38 -16.38 24.58 17.64
C ASN A 38 -17.31 23.57 16.94
N GLY A 39 -18.59 23.58 17.26
CA GLY A 39 -19.59 22.75 16.59
C GLY A 39 -19.68 23.02 15.08
N TYR A 40 -19.72 24.28 14.67
CA TYR A 40 -19.74 24.65 13.25
C TYR A 40 -18.42 24.37 12.56
N LEU A 41 -17.28 24.56 13.24
CA LEU A 41 -15.96 24.17 12.69
C LEU A 41 -15.86 22.67 12.46
N MET A 42 -16.44 21.84 13.34
CA MET A 42 -16.51 20.39 13.13
C MET A 42 -17.31 20.03 11.86
N ILE A 43 -18.47 20.66 11.65
CA ILE A 43 -19.24 20.44 10.40
C ILE A 43 -18.47 20.95 9.18
N GLY A 44 -17.83 22.12 9.27
CA GLY A 44 -16.97 22.65 8.20
C GLY A 44 -15.81 21.69 7.86
N PHE A 45 -15.21 21.08 8.87
CA PHE A 45 -14.15 20.10 8.69
C PHE A 45 -14.65 18.80 8.02
N LEU A 46 -15.84 18.33 8.37
CA LEU A 46 -16.47 17.21 7.68
C LEU A 46 -16.63 17.50 6.18
N ILE A 47 -17.18 18.66 5.85
CA ILE A 47 -17.34 19.09 4.45
C ILE A 47 -15.98 19.15 3.75
N PHE A 48 -14.96 19.71 4.40
CA PHE A 48 -13.61 19.79 3.88
C PHE A 48 -13.02 18.42 3.55
N ILE A 49 -13.14 17.43 4.46
CA ILE A 49 -12.66 16.07 4.24
C ILE A 49 -13.28 15.46 2.96
N TYR A 50 -14.60 15.60 2.78
CA TYR A 50 -15.27 15.03 1.60
C TYR A 50 -14.95 15.81 0.33
N VAL A 51 -14.85 17.12 0.39
CA VAL A 51 -14.44 17.92 -0.78
C VAL A 51 -13.04 17.54 -1.24
N ILE A 52 -12.06 17.44 -0.32
CA ILE A 52 -10.70 17.03 -0.70
C ILE A 52 -10.64 15.60 -1.23
N THR A 53 -11.41 14.69 -0.63
CA THR A 53 -11.51 13.29 -1.08
C THR A 53 -12.05 13.23 -2.52
N ILE A 54 -13.16 13.92 -2.81
CA ILE A 54 -13.74 13.97 -4.15
C ILE A 54 -12.77 14.61 -5.16
N VAL A 55 -12.13 15.72 -4.79
CA VAL A 55 -11.13 16.40 -5.64
C VAL A 55 -9.96 15.45 -5.96
N CYS A 56 -9.48 14.70 -4.96
CA CYS A 56 -8.42 13.72 -5.19
C CYS A 56 -8.85 12.61 -6.13
N PHE A 57 -10.05 12.05 -5.98
CA PHE A 57 -10.57 11.03 -6.90
C PHE A 57 -10.75 11.57 -8.32
N VAL A 58 -11.34 12.76 -8.48
CA VAL A 58 -11.57 13.35 -9.82
C VAL A 58 -10.26 13.70 -10.50
N LYS A 59 -9.26 14.19 -9.74
CA LYS A 59 -8.00 14.67 -10.33
C LYS A 59 -6.95 13.57 -10.54
N TYR A 60 -6.96 12.53 -9.71
CA TYR A 60 -5.91 11.52 -9.66
C TYR A 60 -6.44 10.09 -9.84
N GLY A 61 -7.72 9.92 -10.16
CA GLY A 61 -8.34 8.60 -10.35
C GLY A 61 -7.78 7.81 -11.53
N ASP A 62 -7.18 8.50 -12.51
CA ASP A 62 -6.58 7.90 -13.71
C ASP A 62 -5.10 7.53 -13.52
N LEU A 63 -4.59 7.47 -12.28
CA LEU A 63 -3.22 7.04 -12.04
C LEU A 63 -3.02 5.57 -12.43
N PRO A 64 -1.79 5.18 -12.88
CA PRO A 64 -1.50 3.84 -13.41
C PRO A 64 -1.89 2.66 -12.53
N LEU A 65 -1.98 2.86 -11.22
CA LEU A 65 -2.45 1.82 -10.27
C LEU A 65 -3.92 1.41 -10.47
N MET A 66 -4.69 2.25 -11.16
CA MET A 66 -6.09 1.99 -11.51
C MET A 66 -6.28 1.59 -12.98
N SER A 67 -5.20 1.56 -13.79
CA SER A 67 -5.26 1.08 -15.18
C SER A 67 -5.30 -0.45 -15.25
N ASN A 68 -5.57 -1.00 -16.43
CA ASN A 68 -5.55 -2.44 -16.65
C ASN A 68 -4.19 -3.04 -16.27
N SER A 69 -4.23 -4.16 -15.58
CA SER A 69 -3.00 -4.91 -15.24
C SER A 69 -2.51 -5.71 -16.44
N ALA A 70 -1.20 -5.93 -16.50
CA ALA A 70 -0.54 -6.68 -17.55
C ALA A 70 -0.18 -8.13 -17.14
N SER A 71 -0.71 -8.61 -16.02
CA SER A 71 -0.49 -9.98 -15.51
C SER A 71 -1.80 -10.71 -15.26
N GLU A 72 -1.76 -12.04 -15.30
CA GLU A 72 -2.91 -12.92 -15.08
C GLU A 72 -3.54 -12.72 -13.69
N HIS A 73 -2.73 -12.58 -12.65
CA HIS A 73 -3.20 -12.37 -11.27
C HIS A 73 -3.64 -10.92 -10.99
N GLY A 74 -3.24 -9.97 -11.83
CA GLY A 74 -3.47 -8.55 -11.62
C GLY A 74 -4.93 -8.16 -11.39
N PRO A 75 -5.90 -8.63 -12.20
CA PRO A 75 -7.32 -8.34 -11.98
C PRO A 75 -7.84 -8.80 -10.62
N GLY A 76 -7.32 -9.90 -10.08
CA GLY A 76 -7.67 -10.38 -8.73
C GLY A 76 -7.23 -9.42 -7.63
N LEU A 77 -6.01 -8.88 -7.74
CA LEU A 77 -5.49 -7.87 -6.81
C LEU A 77 -6.23 -6.53 -6.95
N ASP A 78 -6.52 -6.10 -8.17
CA ASP A 78 -7.28 -4.88 -8.42
C ASP A 78 -8.69 -4.97 -7.83
N ASN A 79 -9.37 -6.11 -7.99
CA ASN A 79 -10.68 -6.35 -7.37
C ASN A 79 -10.61 -6.34 -5.83
N LEU A 80 -9.59 -6.98 -5.24
CA LEU A 80 -9.38 -6.96 -3.79
C LEU A 80 -9.18 -5.53 -3.30
N MET A 81 -8.40 -4.73 -4.01
CA MET A 81 -8.18 -3.32 -3.70
C MET A 81 -9.47 -2.51 -3.77
N VAL A 82 -10.27 -2.68 -4.85
CA VAL A 82 -11.55 -1.99 -5.01
C VAL A 82 -12.53 -2.34 -3.89
N ILE A 83 -12.69 -3.64 -3.58
CA ILE A 83 -13.55 -4.09 -2.47
C ILE A 83 -13.10 -3.47 -1.14
N THR A 84 -11.81 -3.47 -0.87
CA THR A 84 -11.22 -2.89 0.35
C THR A 84 -11.47 -1.38 0.41
N MET A 85 -11.27 -0.66 -0.70
CA MET A 85 -11.50 0.79 -0.77
C MET A 85 -12.99 1.14 -0.58
N VAL A 86 -13.90 0.41 -1.22
CA VAL A 86 -15.34 0.60 -1.02
C VAL A 86 -15.72 0.41 0.45
N LEU A 87 -15.23 -0.67 1.07
CA LEU A 87 -15.48 -0.92 2.48
C LEU A 87 -14.96 0.20 3.38
N ILE A 88 -13.70 0.64 3.15
CA ILE A 88 -13.08 1.74 3.91
C ILE A 88 -13.91 3.02 3.79
N PHE A 89 -14.33 3.40 2.58
CA PHE A 89 -15.12 4.62 2.38
C PHE A 89 -16.53 4.52 2.97
N VAL A 90 -17.16 3.36 2.96
CA VAL A 90 -18.45 3.14 3.64
C VAL A 90 -18.29 3.33 5.15
N VAL A 91 -17.32 2.67 5.76
CA VAL A 91 -17.04 2.79 7.20
C VAL A 91 -16.64 4.20 7.56
N GLN A 92 -15.75 4.83 6.79
CA GLN A 92 -15.34 6.23 6.98
C GLN A 92 -16.54 7.17 6.94
N THR A 93 -17.43 7.01 5.96
CA THR A 93 -18.62 7.86 5.83
C THR A 93 -19.51 7.75 7.05
N ILE A 94 -19.81 6.53 7.49
CA ILE A 94 -20.66 6.31 8.67
C ILE A 94 -20.00 6.90 9.92
N THR A 95 -18.75 6.59 10.17
CA THR A 95 -18.04 6.99 11.40
C THR A 95 -17.79 8.51 11.43
N GLN A 96 -17.37 9.13 10.33
CA GLN A 96 -17.15 10.57 10.25
C GLN A 96 -18.45 11.34 10.40
N TYR A 97 -19.53 10.88 9.75
CA TYR A 97 -20.84 11.49 9.90
C TYR A 97 -21.31 11.43 11.36
N LEU A 98 -21.26 10.26 11.99
CA LEU A 98 -21.69 10.10 13.39
C LEU A 98 -20.84 10.96 14.33
N LEU A 99 -19.51 10.94 14.15
CA LEU A 99 -18.58 11.73 14.97
C LEU A 99 -18.93 13.22 14.93
N HIS A 100 -18.97 13.81 13.75
CA HIS A 100 -19.20 15.25 13.61
C HIS A 100 -20.63 15.65 13.96
N TYR A 101 -21.62 14.82 13.59
CA TYR A 101 -23.01 15.06 13.94
C TYR A 101 -23.23 15.07 15.45
N TYR A 102 -22.69 14.08 16.16
CA TYR A 102 -22.86 14.02 17.61
C TYR A 102 -22.02 15.07 18.34
N ALA A 103 -20.82 15.37 17.87
CA ALA A 103 -20.04 16.49 18.41
C ALA A 103 -20.80 17.82 18.28
N PHE A 104 -21.46 18.06 17.13
CA PHE A 104 -22.30 19.24 16.95
C PHE A 104 -23.58 19.19 17.77
N LYS A 105 -24.31 18.09 17.77
CA LYS A 105 -25.59 17.90 18.41
C LYS A 105 -25.51 18.02 19.94
N TYR A 106 -24.49 17.40 20.52
CA TYR A 106 -24.31 17.32 21.98
C TYR A 106 -23.26 18.30 22.52
N ARG A 107 -22.92 19.34 21.77
CA ARG A 107 -22.04 20.39 22.25
C ARG A 107 -22.60 21.05 23.54
N GLY A 108 -21.72 21.54 24.41
CA GLY A 108 -22.07 22.20 25.65
C GLY A 108 -23.08 23.35 25.42
N LYS A 109 -24.04 23.46 26.31
CA LYS A 109 -25.02 24.57 26.36
C LYS A 109 -25.31 24.88 27.79
N GLU A 110 -25.40 26.18 28.11
CA GLU A 110 -25.74 26.63 29.44
C GLU A 110 -27.05 26.01 29.93
N GLY A 111 -27.09 25.59 31.19
CA GLY A 111 -28.24 24.94 31.80
C GLY A 111 -28.54 23.51 31.38
N LYS A 112 -27.75 22.91 30.44
CA LYS A 112 -27.91 21.53 30.06
C LYS A 112 -26.79 20.68 30.66
N LYS A 113 -27.17 19.54 31.26
CA LYS A 113 -26.22 18.54 31.73
C LYS A 113 -26.25 17.33 30.82
N ALA A 114 -25.07 16.79 30.50
CA ALA A 114 -24.94 15.53 29.76
C ALA A 114 -25.41 14.36 30.65
N LEU A 115 -26.04 13.37 30.03
CA LEU A 115 -26.31 12.09 30.67
C LEU A 115 -25.00 11.30 30.74
N TYR A 116 -24.75 10.67 31.86
CA TYR A 116 -23.60 9.83 32.08
C TYR A 116 -23.97 8.37 31.84
N PHE A 117 -23.26 7.72 30.93
CA PHE A 117 -23.29 6.27 30.72
C PHE A 117 -21.88 5.75 30.86
N ALA A 118 -21.64 4.87 31.83
CA ALA A 118 -20.31 4.31 32.07
C ALA A 118 -19.89 3.34 30.96
N ASP A 119 -20.84 2.50 30.55
CA ASP A 119 -20.63 1.44 29.55
C ASP A 119 -21.94 1.12 28.80
N ASN A 120 -21.81 0.37 27.71
CA ASN A 120 -22.95 -0.17 26.99
C ASN A 120 -22.51 -1.45 26.23
N ASN A 121 -22.67 -2.59 26.88
CA ASN A 121 -22.25 -3.89 26.37
C ASN A 121 -22.84 -4.22 25.00
N THR A 122 -24.10 -3.79 24.72
CA THR A 122 -24.73 -4.03 23.42
C THR A 122 -24.04 -3.24 22.31
N LEU A 123 -23.74 -1.96 22.56
CA LEU A 123 -23.05 -1.12 21.62
C LEU A 123 -21.62 -1.58 21.38
N GLU A 124 -20.92 -1.99 22.44
CA GLU A 124 -19.58 -2.58 22.37
C GLU A 124 -19.55 -3.85 21.56
N ALA A 125 -20.51 -4.74 21.77
CA ALA A 125 -20.64 -5.95 20.96
C ALA A 125 -20.85 -5.65 19.47
N ILE A 126 -21.69 -4.66 19.14
CA ILE A 126 -21.97 -4.29 17.74
C ILE A 126 -20.71 -3.78 17.04
N TRP A 127 -20.00 -2.80 17.62
CA TRP A 127 -18.82 -2.23 16.97
C TRP A 127 -17.57 -3.12 17.02
N THR A 128 -17.61 -4.21 17.80
CA THR A 128 -16.54 -5.22 17.82
C THR A 128 -16.84 -6.37 16.87
N ILE A 129 -18.03 -6.97 16.96
CA ILE A 129 -18.35 -8.19 16.20
C ILE A 129 -18.49 -7.90 14.71
N ILE A 130 -19.15 -6.81 14.32
CA ILE A 130 -19.34 -6.48 12.89
C ILE A 130 -17.99 -6.28 12.20
N PRO A 131 -17.06 -5.42 12.67
CA PRO A 131 -15.74 -5.29 12.06
C PRO A 131 -14.93 -6.60 12.07
N VAL A 132 -15.00 -7.41 13.12
CA VAL A 132 -14.29 -8.69 13.18
C VAL A 132 -14.75 -9.62 12.06
N ILE A 133 -16.05 -9.78 11.84
CA ILE A 133 -16.59 -10.63 10.77
C ILE A 133 -16.16 -10.13 9.39
N VAL A 134 -16.26 -8.82 9.16
CA VAL A 134 -15.90 -8.20 7.88
C VAL A 134 -14.40 -8.34 7.60
N LEU A 135 -13.55 -8.05 8.59
CA LEU A 135 -12.10 -8.18 8.46
C LEU A 135 -11.67 -9.64 8.30
N ALA A 136 -12.31 -10.57 8.99
CA ALA A 136 -12.06 -12.01 8.81
C ALA A 136 -12.35 -12.43 7.36
N GLY A 137 -13.45 -11.98 6.78
CA GLY A 137 -13.78 -12.22 5.37
C GLY A 137 -12.74 -11.66 4.41
N LEU A 138 -12.28 -10.41 4.63
CA LEU A 138 -11.21 -9.79 3.83
C LEU A 138 -9.87 -10.53 3.97
N ILE A 139 -9.49 -10.93 5.17
CA ILE A 139 -8.25 -11.67 5.43
C ILE A 139 -8.30 -13.02 4.69
N ILE A 140 -9.40 -13.75 4.79
CA ILE A 140 -9.56 -15.04 4.10
C ILE A 140 -9.45 -14.85 2.59
N TYR A 141 -10.14 -13.86 2.02
CA TYR A 141 -10.04 -13.56 0.59
C TYR A 141 -8.62 -13.16 0.18
N GLY A 142 -7.96 -12.30 0.96
CA GLY A 142 -6.57 -11.90 0.73
C GLY A 142 -5.60 -13.08 0.80
N LEU A 143 -5.76 -14.01 1.73
CA LEU A 143 -4.95 -15.22 1.85
C LEU A 143 -5.12 -16.15 0.63
N PHE A 144 -6.33 -16.34 0.15
CA PHE A 144 -6.55 -17.11 -1.08
C PHE A 144 -5.87 -16.48 -2.30
N THR A 145 -6.02 -15.16 -2.46
CA THR A 145 -5.37 -14.41 -3.56
C THR A 145 -3.85 -14.49 -3.44
N TRP A 146 -3.31 -14.27 -2.26
CA TRP A 146 -1.87 -14.33 -1.99
C TRP A 146 -1.30 -15.73 -2.28
N ASN A 147 -1.96 -16.77 -1.79
CA ASN A 147 -1.52 -18.15 -2.00
C ASN A 147 -1.51 -18.53 -3.50
N ALA A 148 -2.50 -18.10 -4.25
CA ALA A 148 -2.55 -18.35 -5.69
C ALA A 148 -1.40 -17.66 -6.44
N ILE A 149 -0.96 -16.48 -6.00
CA ILE A 149 0.13 -15.72 -6.63
C ILE A 149 1.51 -16.29 -6.25
N MET A 150 1.68 -16.68 -4.98
CA MET A 150 2.99 -17.12 -4.46
C MET A 150 3.32 -18.59 -4.76
N ASN A 151 2.38 -19.36 -5.29
CA ASN A 151 2.53 -20.80 -5.52
C ASN A 151 3.02 -21.13 -6.93
N VAL A 152 3.91 -20.31 -7.49
CA VAL A 152 4.59 -20.59 -8.76
C VAL A 152 5.90 -21.33 -8.47
N SER A 153 6.09 -22.47 -9.11
CA SER A 153 7.30 -23.31 -8.99
C SER A 153 8.11 -23.30 -10.27
N GLU A 154 9.41 -23.53 -10.16
CA GLU A 154 10.29 -23.77 -11.29
C GLU A 154 9.99 -25.10 -12.01
N ASP A 155 9.34 -26.03 -11.31
CA ASP A 155 8.92 -27.34 -11.85
C ASP A 155 7.58 -27.27 -12.62
N ASP A 156 6.89 -26.12 -12.59
CA ASP A 156 5.63 -25.94 -13.32
C ASP A 156 5.91 -25.91 -14.83
N GLU A 157 5.14 -26.69 -15.60
CA GLU A 157 5.34 -26.85 -17.04
C GLU A 157 5.34 -25.52 -17.79
N GLY A 158 6.38 -25.26 -18.55
CA GLY A 158 6.54 -24.06 -19.36
C GLY A 158 6.94 -22.79 -18.59
N THR A 159 7.22 -22.88 -17.29
CA THR A 159 7.70 -21.74 -16.50
C THR A 159 9.14 -21.40 -16.89
N ILE A 160 9.39 -20.11 -17.14
CA ILE A 160 10.74 -19.57 -17.38
C ILE A 160 11.30 -19.07 -16.06
N VAL A 161 12.54 -19.47 -15.74
CA VAL A 161 13.26 -19.00 -14.55
C VAL A 161 14.17 -17.84 -14.92
N VAL A 162 14.01 -16.72 -14.21
CA VAL A 162 14.80 -15.50 -14.40
C VAL A 162 15.31 -15.01 -13.05
N GLU A 163 16.61 -14.84 -12.92
CA GLU A 163 17.18 -14.17 -11.76
C GLU A 163 17.22 -12.65 -11.98
N LEU A 164 16.69 -11.88 -11.00
CA LEU A 164 16.88 -10.43 -10.91
C LEU A 164 17.96 -10.14 -9.88
N TYR A 165 19.03 -9.51 -10.32
CA TYR A 165 20.14 -9.10 -9.47
C TYR A 165 20.19 -7.59 -9.32
N ALA A 166 20.03 -7.12 -8.11
CA ALA A 166 19.95 -5.72 -7.75
C ALA A 166 21.27 -5.20 -7.16
N GLN A 167 21.68 -4.02 -7.56
CA GLN A 167 22.82 -3.28 -6.99
C GLN A 167 22.57 -1.77 -7.09
N GLN A 168 23.24 -0.98 -6.27
CA GLN A 168 23.21 0.49 -6.38
C GLN A 168 24.04 0.95 -7.59
N PHE A 169 23.50 1.52 -8.65
CA PHE A 169 22.10 1.78 -8.95
C PHE A 169 21.78 1.11 -10.30
N ASN A 170 21.86 -0.20 -10.34
CA ASN A 170 21.71 -0.96 -11.57
C ASN A 170 20.95 -2.27 -11.31
N TRP A 171 20.34 -2.80 -12.35
CA TRP A 171 19.65 -4.08 -12.36
C TRP A 171 20.20 -4.96 -13.48
N LYS A 172 20.29 -6.26 -13.21
CA LYS A 172 20.61 -7.26 -14.22
C LYS A 172 19.61 -8.39 -14.16
N ALA A 173 19.26 -8.91 -15.32
CA ALA A 173 18.50 -10.15 -15.45
C ALA A 173 19.42 -11.25 -15.92
N ARG A 174 19.32 -12.44 -15.35
CA ARG A 174 19.96 -13.67 -15.82
C ARG A 174 18.88 -14.70 -16.10
N TYR A 175 18.77 -15.10 -17.34
CA TYR A 175 17.85 -16.14 -17.81
C TYR A 175 18.55 -17.50 -17.71
N ALA A 176 17.80 -18.51 -17.29
CA ALA A 176 18.30 -19.86 -17.04
C ALA A 176 18.53 -20.70 -18.32
N GLY A 177 18.70 -20.05 -19.48
CA GLY A 177 19.04 -20.72 -20.72
C GLY A 177 18.03 -21.75 -21.22
N SER A 178 18.52 -22.74 -21.93
CA SER A 178 17.70 -23.78 -22.56
C SER A 178 17.32 -24.92 -21.62
N ASP A 179 18.09 -25.12 -20.55
CA ASP A 179 17.83 -26.13 -19.54
C ASP A 179 16.90 -25.64 -18.42
N ASN A 180 16.57 -24.35 -18.46
CA ASN A 180 15.73 -23.64 -17.49
C ASN A 180 16.22 -23.74 -16.02
N THR A 181 17.53 -23.97 -15.84
CA THR A 181 18.18 -24.16 -14.55
C THR A 181 19.29 -23.13 -14.36
N LEU A 182 19.13 -22.18 -13.44
CA LEU A 182 20.16 -21.20 -13.15
C LEU A 182 21.41 -21.86 -12.56
N GLY A 183 22.57 -21.60 -13.17
CA GLY A 183 23.84 -22.01 -12.62
C GLY A 183 24.10 -21.45 -11.21
N MET A 184 24.90 -22.17 -10.42
CA MET A 184 25.25 -21.78 -9.06
C MET A 184 25.89 -20.38 -9.06
N ALA A 185 25.49 -19.58 -8.09
CA ALA A 185 26.08 -18.25 -7.91
C ALA A 185 26.30 -17.96 -6.42
N ASN A 186 27.46 -17.37 -6.10
CA ASN A 186 27.85 -17.07 -4.73
C ASN A 186 28.56 -15.72 -4.69
N VAL A 187 28.30 -14.94 -3.65
CA VAL A 187 28.94 -13.62 -3.43
C VAL A 187 30.47 -13.71 -3.39
N ARG A 188 31.04 -14.85 -2.97
CA ARG A 188 32.49 -15.06 -2.92
C ARG A 188 33.14 -15.24 -4.30
N LEU A 189 32.33 -15.51 -5.33
CA LEU A 189 32.77 -15.65 -6.71
C LEU A 189 32.65 -14.34 -7.49
N ILE A 190 32.14 -13.28 -6.89
CA ILE A 190 32.09 -11.96 -7.51
C ILE A 190 33.51 -11.50 -7.82
N ASN A 191 33.78 -11.25 -9.09
CA ASN A 191 35.04 -10.78 -9.58
C ASN A 191 34.82 -9.69 -10.63
N LEU A 192 35.10 -8.46 -10.28
CA LEU A 192 34.91 -7.31 -11.16
C LEU A 192 35.92 -7.27 -12.31
N ASP A 193 37.11 -7.84 -12.13
CA ASP A 193 38.15 -7.87 -13.16
C ASP A 193 37.76 -8.80 -14.33
N ASN A 194 37.01 -9.87 -14.04
CA ASN A 194 36.50 -10.82 -15.02
C ASN A 194 35.06 -10.52 -15.47
N ALA A 195 34.51 -9.38 -15.07
CA ALA A 195 33.10 -9.02 -15.29
C ALA A 195 32.07 -10.02 -14.70
N ASN A 196 32.48 -10.90 -13.79
CA ASN A 196 31.60 -11.83 -13.06
C ASN A 196 30.95 -11.09 -11.86
N ILE A 197 30.05 -10.19 -12.18
CA ILE A 197 29.40 -9.31 -11.19
C ILE A 197 28.35 -10.07 -10.38
N LEU A 198 27.73 -11.10 -10.93
CA LEU A 198 26.71 -11.91 -10.28
C LEU A 198 27.30 -13.00 -9.38
N GLY A 199 28.64 -13.24 -9.50
CA GLY A 199 29.31 -14.32 -8.80
C GLY A 199 28.86 -15.70 -9.26
N VAL A 200 28.64 -15.89 -10.57
CA VAL A 200 28.27 -17.15 -11.17
C VAL A 200 29.47 -18.09 -11.15
N ASP A 201 29.26 -19.35 -10.84
CA ASP A 201 30.28 -20.41 -10.94
C ASP A 201 30.39 -20.87 -12.38
N GLU A 202 31.43 -20.41 -13.08
CA GLU A 202 31.66 -20.76 -14.49
C GLU A 202 32.00 -22.25 -14.69
N SER A 203 32.30 -22.99 -13.63
CA SER A 203 32.52 -24.43 -13.68
C SER A 203 31.24 -25.26 -13.59
N ASP A 204 30.13 -24.65 -13.21
CA ASP A 204 28.84 -25.29 -13.18
C ASP A 204 28.27 -25.46 -14.60
N PRO A 205 27.99 -26.69 -15.03
CA PRO A 205 27.40 -26.92 -16.35
C PRO A 205 26.13 -26.14 -16.63
N ASN A 206 25.28 -25.93 -15.64
CA ASN A 206 24.03 -25.19 -15.77
C ASN A 206 24.25 -23.69 -15.98
N ALA A 207 25.44 -23.15 -15.67
CA ALA A 207 25.77 -21.75 -15.88
C ALA A 207 26.18 -21.44 -17.33
N GLN A 208 26.45 -22.43 -18.15
CA GLN A 208 27.08 -22.20 -19.46
C GLN A 208 26.12 -21.67 -20.51
N ASP A 209 24.82 -21.89 -20.36
CA ASP A 209 23.79 -21.36 -21.26
C ASP A 209 22.96 -20.22 -20.62
N ASP A 210 23.33 -19.82 -19.41
CA ASP A 210 22.75 -18.64 -18.75
C ASP A 210 23.01 -17.36 -19.56
N VAL A 211 21.96 -16.55 -19.76
CA VAL A 211 22.05 -15.30 -20.50
C VAL A 211 21.89 -14.10 -19.57
N ILE A 212 22.95 -13.32 -19.42
CA ILE A 212 22.94 -12.10 -18.59
C ILE A 212 22.67 -10.89 -19.46
N THR A 213 21.69 -10.06 -19.07
CA THR A 213 21.30 -8.85 -19.78
C THR A 213 20.88 -7.74 -18.80
N THR A 214 20.84 -6.50 -19.30
CA THR A 214 20.29 -5.34 -18.58
C THR A 214 18.85 -5.03 -18.99
N GLU A 215 18.33 -5.73 -20.00
CA GLU A 215 16.96 -5.59 -20.48
C GLU A 215 16.13 -6.81 -20.10
N LEU A 216 14.91 -6.59 -19.62
CA LEU A 216 14.00 -7.66 -19.23
C LEU A 216 13.02 -7.93 -20.37
N HIS A 217 13.10 -9.11 -20.97
CA HIS A 217 12.21 -9.58 -22.03
C HIS A 217 11.35 -10.72 -21.53
N LEU A 218 10.05 -10.52 -21.46
CA LEU A 218 9.08 -11.48 -20.95
C LEU A 218 8.10 -11.87 -22.05
N PRO A 219 7.96 -13.16 -22.39
CA PRO A 219 6.97 -13.59 -23.38
C PRO A 219 5.56 -13.53 -22.79
N VAL A 220 4.60 -13.04 -23.59
CA VAL A 220 3.19 -13.03 -23.22
C VAL A 220 2.65 -14.47 -23.19
N GLY A 221 1.83 -14.76 -22.17
CA GLY A 221 1.20 -16.07 -22.00
C GLY A 221 2.09 -17.14 -21.40
N THR A 222 3.34 -16.81 -21.03
CA THR A 222 4.28 -17.75 -20.42
C THR A 222 4.50 -17.41 -18.95
N PRO A 223 4.33 -18.35 -18.02
CA PRO A 223 4.66 -18.13 -16.61
C PRO A 223 6.16 -17.83 -16.44
N VAL A 224 6.47 -16.85 -15.60
CA VAL A 224 7.85 -16.49 -15.29
C VAL A 224 8.04 -16.49 -13.79
N LEU A 225 9.01 -17.24 -13.30
CA LEU A 225 9.44 -17.24 -11.91
C LEU A 225 10.70 -16.37 -11.76
N PHE A 226 10.61 -15.32 -11.00
CA PHE A 226 11.75 -14.49 -10.65
C PHE A 226 12.39 -14.97 -9.36
N LYS A 227 13.70 -15.25 -9.41
CA LYS A 227 14.58 -15.43 -8.26
C LYS A 227 15.37 -14.14 -8.05
N MET A 228 15.20 -13.48 -6.92
CA MET A 228 15.72 -12.14 -6.70
C MET A 228 16.82 -12.13 -5.66
N ARG A 229 17.95 -11.55 -6.00
CA ARG A 229 19.10 -11.35 -5.11
C ARG A 229 19.57 -9.91 -5.10
N SER A 230 20.23 -9.51 -4.04
CA SER A 230 20.87 -8.20 -3.93
C SER A 230 22.36 -8.34 -3.65
N GLN A 231 23.16 -7.46 -4.27
CA GLN A 231 24.59 -7.38 -4.04
C GLN A 231 24.96 -6.60 -2.77
N ASP A 232 24.22 -5.56 -2.45
CA ASP A 232 24.62 -4.55 -1.47
C ASP A 232 23.55 -4.31 -0.39
N VAL A 233 22.50 -3.58 -0.70
CA VAL A 233 21.46 -3.20 0.23
C VAL A 233 20.10 -3.79 -0.19
N LEU A 234 19.05 -3.50 0.58
CA LEU A 234 17.70 -3.91 0.25
C LEU A 234 17.18 -3.07 -0.94
N HIS A 235 16.75 -3.75 -2.00
CA HIS A 235 16.09 -3.14 -3.16
C HIS A 235 14.68 -3.68 -3.30
N SER A 236 13.82 -2.93 -3.99
CA SER A 236 12.46 -3.38 -4.32
C SER A 236 12.32 -3.58 -5.82
N ALA A 237 12.11 -4.80 -6.25
CA ALA A 237 11.70 -5.11 -7.62
C ALA A 237 10.22 -4.75 -7.75
N TYR A 238 9.94 -3.52 -8.23
CA TYR A 238 8.60 -2.96 -8.33
C TYR A 238 8.17 -2.85 -9.79
N MET A 239 7.19 -3.64 -10.16
CA MET A 239 6.62 -3.74 -11.50
C MET A 239 5.12 -3.48 -11.47
N PRO A 240 4.69 -2.21 -11.34
CA PRO A 240 3.30 -1.84 -11.04
C PRO A 240 2.29 -2.31 -12.10
N HIS A 241 2.64 -2.32 -13.37
CA HIS A 241 1.76 -2.80 -14.44
C HIS A 241 1.45 -4.29 -14.31
N PHE A 242 2.38 -5.08 -13.77
CA PHE A 242 2.17 -6.50 -13.47
C PHE A 242 1.56 -6.74 -12.09
N ARG A 243 1.30 -5.71 -11.27
CA ARG A 243 0.90 -5.84 -9.86
C ARG A 243 1.88 -6.71 -9.06
N ALA A 244 3.15 -6.64 -9.41
CA ALA A 244 4.22 -7.41 -8.80
C ALA A 244 5.18 -6.50 -8.02
N GLN A 245 5.49 -6.91 -6.79
CA GLN A 245 6.49 -6.25 -5.96
C GLN A 245 7.10 -7.28 -5.01
N MET A 246 8.45 -7.38 -5.03
CA MET A 246 9.20 -8.22 -4.11
C MET A 246 10.53 -7.55 -3.75
N ASN A 247 10.93 -7.69 -2.50
CA ASN A 247 12.22 -7.15 -2.06
C ASN A 247 13.36 -8.09 -2.42
N CYS A 248 14.43 -7.53 -3.00
CA CYS A 248 15.72 -8.19 -3.15
C CYS A 248 16.51 -7.97 -1.86
N VAL A 249 16.76 -9.02 -1.10
CA VAL A 249 17.39 -8.95 0.23
C VAL A 249 18.82 -9.48 0.16
N PRO A 250 19.84 -8.75 0.64
CA PRO A 250 21.20 -9.26 0.70
C PRO A 250 21.29 -10.56 1.51
N GLY A 251 22.00 -11.56 0.96
CA GLY A 251 22.23 -12.84 1.62
C GLY A 251 21.09 -13.86 1.56
N MET A 252 19.95 -13.51 0.91
CA MET A 252 18.88 -14.47 0.66
C MET A 252 18.30 -14.32 -0.75
N THR A 253 17.74 -15.38 -1.26
CA THR A 253 16.98 -15.38 -2.52
C THR A 253 15.49 -15.27 -2.17
N THR A 254 14.84 -14.22 -2.66
CA THR A 254 13.38 -14.10 -2.64
C THR A 254 12.82 -14.48 -4.00
N GLN A 255 11.54 -14.82 -4.08
CA GLN A 255 10.93 -15.22 -5.33
C GLN A 255 9.52 -14.67 -5.50
N PHE A 256 9.14 -14.46 -6.75
CA PHE A 256 7.79 -14.06 -7.15
C PHE A 256 7.56 -14.50 -8.60
N GLY A 257 6.36 -15.00 -8.90
CA GLY A 257 6.03 -15.44 -10.25
C GLY A 257 4.77 -14.76 -10.78
N PHE A 258 4.72 -14.57 -12.11
CA PHE A 258 3.50 -14.14 -12.80
C PHE A 258 3.55 -14.49 -14.29
N THR A 259 2.37 -14.51 -14.92
CA THR A 259 2.23 -14.68 -16.37
C THR A 259 1.87 -13.31 -16.99
N PRO A 260 2.72 -12.73 -17.87
CA PRO A 260 2.37 -11.54 -18.62
C PRO A 260 1.20 -11.81 -19.58
N THR A 261 0.23 -10.87 -19.65
CA THR A 261 -0.96 -11.03 -20.50
C THR A 261 -1.08 -10.00 -21.62
N VAL A 262 -0.25 -8.95 -21.58
CA VAL A 262 -0.32 -7.82 -22.50
C VAL A 262 1.08 -7.48 -23.00
N THR A 263 1.20 -7.17 -24.29
CA THR A 263 2.48 -6.72 -24.87
C THR A 263 2.80 -5.27 -24.45
N THR A 264 4.09 -4.91 -24.49
CA THR A 264 4.54 -3.54 -24.24
C THR A 264 3.90 -2.54 -25.22
N ALA A 265 3.67 -2.96 -26.48
CA ALA A 265 3.04 -2.11 -27.48
C ALA A 265 1.58 -1.80 -27.16
N GLU A 266 0.82 -2.79 -26.71
CA GLU A 266 -0.57 -2.64 -26.25
C GLU A 266 -0.63 -1.81 -24.97
N MET A 267 0.26 -2.06 -24.00
CA MET A 267 0.28 -1.34 -22.73
C MET A 267 0.60 0.15 -22.89
N ARG A 268 1.34 0.53 -23.94
CA ARG A 268 1.63 1.95 -24.26
C ARG A 268 0.45 2.70 -24.87
N GLN A 269 -0.61 2.00 -25.25
CA GLN A 269 -1.83 2.60 -25.83
C GLN A 269 -2.92 2.87 -24.78
N THR A 270 -2.77 2.32 -23.58
CA THR A 270 -3.65 2.53 -22.42
C THR A 270 -3.07 3.59 -21.49
#